data_334efd25fd0768e189028a8efcbd64e8
#
_entry.id   334efd25fd0768e189028a8efcbd64e8
#
_cell.length_a   1.000
_cell.length_b   1.000
_cell.length_c   1.000
_cell.angle_alpha   90.00
_cell.angle_beta   90.00
_cell.angle_gamma   90.00
#
_symmetry.space_group_name_H-M   'P 1'
#
loop_
_entity.id
_entity.type
_entity.pdbx_description
1 polymer ?
#
loop_
_entity_poly.entity_id
_entity_poly.type
_entity_poly.pdbx_seq_one_letter_code
_entity_poly.pdbx_strand_id
1 'polypeptide(L)'
;RDQPRSRGLGDVYKRQHTGKKVLDPKREQDKIEVLKESAHGEFNELGAQELFQQIMAISRKRQYQLLTKNGVENDTKDYKMVDALPMTGVNVVFQGVEGAYSYAAMRAYFSDAVNSYHVKTFRDAMEEVASGKADYAVLPIENSTEGIVTDIYDLLTEYQLYIVGEQGVKVEHVLLGIPETSLDEIKTVYSHPQALAQCKKYLESHPDWKIVKTENTAGAAKKVHEEM
;
A
#
# COMPACT_ATOMS: atom_id res chain seq x y z
N ARG A 1 37.88 23.61 13.29
CA ARG A 1 36.54 24.26 13.21
C ARG A 1 35.90 23.85 11.88
N ASP A 2 35.42 22.62 11.85
CA ASP A 2 34.73 22.09 10.67
C ASP A 2 33.32 22.64 10.64
N GLN A 3 33.05 23.43 9.62
CA GLN A 3 31.73 23.97 9.37
C GLN A 3 30.77 22.85 8.84
N PRO A 4 29.48 22.83 9.25
CA PRO A 4 28.53 21.78 8.84
C PRO A 4 28.05 21.90 7.41
N ARG A 5 28.83 22.50 6.49
CA ARG A 5 28.39 22.86 5.14
C ARG A 5 28.32 21.74 4.10
N SER A 6 28.75 20.53 4.38
CA SER A 6 28.95 19.58 3.27
C SER A 6 28.46 18.16 3.47
N ARG A 7 27.81 17.81 4.57
CA ARG A 7 27.46 16.39 4.79
C ARG A 7 26.53 15.83 3.73
N GLY A 8 25.56 16.59 3.24
CA GLY A 8 24.67 16.13 2.18
C GLY A 8 25.32 16.12 0.79
N LEU A 9 26.03 17.17 0.41
CA LEU A 9 26.75 17.28 -0.87
C LEU A 9 27.98 16.39 -0.90
N GLY A 10 28.73 16.29 0.20
CA GLY A 10 29.88 15.41 0.31
C GLY A 10 29.50 13.92 0.23
N ASP A 11 28.34 13.53 0.70
CA ASP A 11 27.87 12.15 0.63
C ASP A 11 27.40 11.81 -0.79
N VAL A 12 26.76 12.74 -1.50
CA VAL A 12 26.39 12.61 -2.91
C VAL A 12 27.64 12.52 -3.78
N TYR A 13 28.61 13.41 -3.57
CA TYR A 13 29.88 13.39 -4.29
C TYR A 13 30.68 12.11 -4.07
N LYS A 14 30.76 11.61 -2.82
CA LYS A 14 31.37 10.34 -2.51
C LYS A 14 30.68 9.16 -3.21
N ARG A 15 29.35 9.14 -3.26
CA ARG A 15 28.59 8.08 -3.93
C ARG A 15 28.80 8.08 -5.44
N GLN A 16 28.87 9.26 -6.05
CA GLN A 16 29.22 9.42 -7.47
C GLN A 16 30.56 8.76 -7.84
N HIS A 17 31.56 8.91 -6.96
CA HIS A 17 32.91 8.39 -7.21
C HIS A 17 33.12 6.94 -6.75
N THR A 18 32.30 6.44 -5.83
CA THR A 18 32.47 5.10 -5.26
C THR A 18 31.45 4.08 -5.75
N GLY A 19 30.48 4.49 -6.58
CA GLY A 19 29.39 3.62 -7.08
C GLY A 19 28.47 3.08 -5.98
N LYS A 20 28.50 3.64 -4.75
CA LYS A 20 27.63 3.19 -3.67
C LYS A 20 26.18 3.56 -3.90
N LYS A 21 25.31 2.59 -3.85
CA LYS A 21 23.86 2.79 -3.97
C LYS A 21 23.34 3.71 -2.85
N VAL A 22 22.29 4.49 -3.14
CA VAL A 22 21.60 5.35 -2.14
C VAL A 22 20.94 4.48 -1.11
N LEU A 23 20.20 3.45 -1.52
CA LEU A 23 19.57 2.46 -0.65
C LEU A 23 20.61 1.39 -0.28
N ASP A 24 20.77 1.18 1.02
CA ASP A 24 21.56 0.13 1.63
C ASP A 24 20.73 -0.46 2.80
N PRO A 25 19.90 -1.48 2.52
CA PRO A 25 18.94 -2.02 3.50
C PRO A 25 19.63 -2.51 4.77
N LYS A 26 20.77 -3.20 4.63
CA LYS A 26 21.50 -3.74 5.77
C LYS A 26 21.99 -2.63 6.70
N ARG A 27 22.61 -1.60 6.15
CA ARG A 27 23.09 -0.44 6.91
C ARG A 27 21.95 0.33 7.58
N GLU A 28 20.80 0.41 6.94
CA GLU A 28 19.62 1.06 7.52
C GLU A 28 19.06 0.24 8.67
N GLN A 29 18.97 -1.07 8.51
CA GLN A 29 18.56 -1.98 9.58
C GLN A 29 19.50 -1.94 10.77
N ASP A 30 20.82 -2.06 10.55
CA ASP A 30 21.83 -1.96 11.62
C ASP A 30 21.69 -0.65 12.43
N LYS A 31 21.36 0.46 11.75
CA LYS A 31 21.14 1.75 12.43
C LYS A 31 19.88 1.78 13.27
N ILE A 32 18.79 1.17 12.76
CA ILE A 32 17.52 1.08 13.49
C ILE A 32 17.71 0.25 14.74
N GLU A 33 18.42 -0.86 14.67
CA GLU A 33 18.70 -1.71 15.84
C GLU A 33 19.47 -0.96 16.93
N VAL A 34 20.54 -0.26 16.56
CA VAL A 34 21.31 0.57 17.52
C VAL A 34 20.44 1.65 18.17
N LEU A 35 19.53 2.25 17.41
CA LEU A 35 18.63 3.28 17.93
C LEU A 35 17.55 2.70 18.85
N LYS A 36 17.04 1.51 18.56
CA LYS A 36 16.14 0.77 19.44
C LYS A 36 16.81 0.43 20.78
N GLU A 37 18.04 -0.08 20.74
CA GLU A 37 18.82 -0.36 21.95
C GLU A 37 19.05 0.88 22.83
N SER A 38 19.09 2.07 22.21
CA SER A 38 19.24 3.34 22.91
C SER A 38 17.93 3.91 23.46
N ALA A 39 16.80 3.43 22.96
CA ALA A 39 15.48 3.79 23.44
C ALA A 39 15.07 2.89 24.61
N HIS A 40 14.52 3.48 25.66
CA HIS A 40 14.10 2.72 26.83
C HIS A 40 12.58 2.59 26.87
N GLY A 41 12.10 1.34 26.80
CA GLY A 41 10.68 0.99 26.84
C GLY A 41 10.06 0.79 25.46
N GLU A 42 9.16 -0.18 25.38
CA GLU A 42 8.54 -0.68 24.13
C GLU A 42 7.95 0.45 23.26
N PHE A 43 7.26 1.40 23.87
CA PHE A 43 6.69 2.54 23.15
C PHE A 43 7.76 3.42 22.49
N ASN A 44 8.86 3.69 23.21
CA ASN A 44 9.96 4.52 22.70
C ASN A 44 10.76 3.79 21.62
N GLU A 45 10.93 2.48 21.74
CA GLU A 45 11.61 1.64 20.75
C GLU A 45 10.84 1.61 19.43
N LEU A 46 9.51 1.43 19.48
CA LEU A 46 8.64 1.49 18.29
C LEU A 46 8.63 2.91 17.67
N GLY A 47 8.46 3.93 18.50
CA GLY A 47 8.48 5.32 18.05
C GLY A 47 9.81 5.74 17.43
N ALA A 48 10.94 5.30 18.00
CA ALA A 48 12.25 5.54 17.43
C ALA A 48 12.41 4.84 16.06
N GLN A 49 11.98 3.59 15.96
CA GLN A 49 12.03 2.84 14.71
C GLN A 49 11.25 3.56 13.59
N GLU A 50 9.98 3.90 13.83
CA GLU A 50 9.13 4.57 12.86
C GLU A 50 9.69 5.94 12.44
N LEU A 51 10.10 6.75 13.41
CA LEU A 51 10.66 8.08 13.15
C LEU A 51 11.92 7.99 12.28
N PHE A 52 12.84 7.09 12.60
CA PHE A 52 14.08 6.97 11.84
C PHE A 52 13.90 6.33 10.47
N GLN A 53 12.93 5.43 10.29
CA GLN A 53 12.53 4.94 8.97
C GLN A 53 12.05 6.10 8.09
N GLN A 54 11.21 6.99 8.61
CA GLN A 54 10.75 8.19 7.90
C GLN A 54 11.91 9.14 7.56
N ILE A 55 12.79 9.42 8.52
CA ILE A 55 13.97 10.27 8.28
C ILE A 55 14.85 9.68 7.18
N MET A 56 15.09 8.38 7.19
CA MET A 56 15.90 7.71 6.16
C MET A 56 15.21 7.75 4.78
N ALA A 57 13.89 7.57 4.72
CA ALA A 57 13.12 7.69 3.48
C ALA A 57 13.21 9.11 2.88
N ILE A 58 13.02 10.15 3.69
CA ILE A 58 13.17 11.56 3.28
C ILE A 58 14.61 11.82 2.80
N SER A 59 15.61 11.30 3.53
CA SER A 59 17.02 11.44 3.16
C SER A 59 17.33 10.78 1.81
N ARG A 60 16.81 9.56 1.55
CA ARG A 60 16.95 8.88 0.26
C ARG A 60 16.31 9.70 -0.87
N LYS A 61 15.07 10.15 -0.69
CA LYS A 61 14.38 11.00 -1.66
C LYS A 61 15.22 12.22 -2.02
N ARG A 62 15.79 12.90 -1.02
CA ARG A 62 16.66 14.05 -1.24
C ARG A 62 17.95 13.70 -1.96
N GLN A 63 18.57 12.57 -1.65
CA GLN A 63 19.77 12.10 -2.33
C GLN A 63 19.49 11.79 -3.81
N TYR A 64 18.39 11.10 -4.13
CA TYR A 64 18.00 10.85 -5.52
C TYR A 64 17.75 12.16 -6.29
N GLN A 65 17.04 13.12 -5.69
CA GLN A 65 16.83 14.44 -6.32
C GLN A 65 18.16 15.16 -6.61
N LEU A 66 19.13 15.07 -5.72
CA LEU A 66 20.45 15.68 -5.92
C LEU A 66 21.25 14.96 -7.00
N LEU A 67 21.20 13.63 -7.05
CA LEU A 67 21.84 12.86 -8.12
C LEU A 67 21.27 13.24 -9.47
N THR A 68 19.96 13.24 -9.64
CA THR A 68 19.29 13.65 -10.88
C THR A 68 19.66 15.08 -11.28
N LYS A 69 19.65 16.01 -10.33
CA LYS A 69 20.01 17.42 -10.59
C LYS A 69 21.46 17.60 -11.05
N ASN A 70 22.36 16.73 -10.62
CA ASN A 70 23.79 16.78 -10.98
C ASN A 70 24.15 15.90 -12.20
N GLY A 71 23.15 15.46 -12.95
CA GLY A 71 23.37 14.68 -14.18
C GLY A 71 23.96 13.29 -13.95
N VAL A 72 23.91 12.79 -12.72
CA VAL A 72 24.20 11.39 -12.48
C VAL A 72 22.98 10.62 -12.97
N GLU A 73 23.16 9.97 -14.10
CA GLU A 73 22.17 9.01 -14.57
C GLU A 73 21.94 8.01 -13.43
N ASN A 74 20.71 7.99 -12.88
CA ASN A 74 20.26 6.85 -12.13
C ASN A 74 20.53 5.64 -13.01
N ASP A 75 20.88 4.53 -12.43
CA ASP A 75 21.10 3.27 -13.14
C ASP A 75 19.76 2.80 -13.76
N THR A 76 19.29 3.60 -14.73
CA THR A 76 18.05 3.38 -15.49
C THR A 76 18.30 2.40 -16.63
N LYS A 77 19.40 1.65 -16.57
CA LYS A 77 19.76 0.65 -17.58
C LYS A 77 18.69 -0.43 -17.78
N ASP A 78 17.85 -0.59 -16.76
CA ASP A 78 16.76 -1.56 -16.78
C ASP A 78 15.44 -1.00 -17.34
N TYR A 79 15.34 0.32 -17.58
CA TYR A 79 14.13 0.94 -18.14
C TYR A 79 14.22 1.10 -19.65
N LYS A 80 13.24 0.53 -20.33
CA LYS A 80 13.05 0.77 -21.76
C LYS A 80 12.08 1.94 -21.93
N MET A 81 12.51 2.98 -22.62
CA MET A 81 11.64 4.09 -23.00
C MET A 81 10.51 3.59 -23.90
N VAL A 82 9.29 3.92 -23.56
CA VAL A 82 8.08 3.65 -24.32
C VAL A 82 7.22 4.91 -24.36
N ASP A 83 6.48 5.11 -25.43
CA ASP A 83 5.59 6.28 -25.58
C ASP A 83 4.41 6.19 -24.63
N ALA A 84 3.89 4.98 -24.39
CA ALA A 84 2.84 4.69 -23.41
C ALA A 84 2.93 3.25 -22.93
N LEU A 85 2.44 3.01 -21.72
CA LEU A 85 2.25 1.65 -21.21
C LEU A 85 1.01 1.01 -21.87
N PRO A 86 1.04 -0.29 -22.19
CA PRO A 86 -0.14 -0.98 -22.71
C PRO A 86 -1.25 -1.02 -21.65
N MET A 87 -2.45 -0.53 -22.02
CA MET A 87 -3.60 -0.40 -21.11
C MET A 87 -4.79 -1.25 -21.55
N THR A 88 -4.66 -1.98 -22.66
CA THR A 88 -5.72 -2.81 -23.23
C THR A 88 -5.18 -4.19 -23.60
N GLY A 89 -5.99 -5.22 -23.45
CA GLY A 89 -5.61 -6.59 -23.76
C GLY A 89 -4.55 -7.18 -22.81
N VAL A 90 -4.29 -6.52 -21.69
CA VAL A 90 -3.34 -6.93 -20.66
C VAL A 90 -4.03 -7.72 -19.54
N ASN A 91 -3.24 -8.51 -18.81
CA ASN A 91 -3.69 -9.24 -17.63
C ASN A 91 -3.45 -8.40 -16.38
N VAL A 92 -4.50 -8.14 -15.63
CA VAL A 92 -4.44 -7.34 -14.40
C VAL A 92 -4.90 -8.17 -13.21
N VAL A 93 -4.03 -8.33 -12.23
CA VAL A 93 -4.36 -9.02 -10.98
C VAL A 93 -4.68 -7.99 -9.88
N PHE A 94 -5.65 -8.31 -9.02
CA PHE A 94 -5.97 -7.50 -7.84
C PHE A 94 -6.18 -8.39 -6.62
N GLN A 95 -5.94 -7.83 -5.42
CA GLN A 95 -6.15 -8.56 -4.18
C GLN A 95 -7.60 -8.43 -3.72
N GLY A 96 -8.18 -9.53 -3.23
CA GLY A 96 -9.51 -9.57 -2.65
C GLY A 96 -10.50 -10.38 -3.47
N VAL A 97 -11.69 -9.84 -3.66
CA VAL A 97 -12.76 -10.44 -4.45
C VAL A 97 -13.40 -9.39 -5.35
N GLU A 98 -14.19 -9.79 -6.31
CA GLU A 98 -15.01 -8.88 -7.09
C GLU A 98 -15.91 -8.06 -6.16
N GLY A 99 -16.02 -6.75 -6.41
CA GLY A 99 -16.71 -5.81 -5.53
C GLY A 99 -15.87 -5.22 -4.40
N ALA A 100 -14.62 -5.67 -4.20
CA ALA A 100 -13.68 -5.03 -3.27
C ALA A 100 -13.16 -3.68 -3.82
N TYR A 101 -12.58 -2.85 -2.95
CA TYR A 101 -12.01 -1.54 -3.36
C TYR A 101 -10.87 -1.68 -4.37
N SER A 102 -10.04 -2.71 -4.27
CA SER A 102 -9.01 -3.00 -5.28
C SER A 102 -9.62 -3.31 -6.65
N TYR A 103 -10.75 -4.03 -6.70
CA TYR A 103 -11.50 -4.23 -7.93
C TYR A 103 -12.06 -2.92 -8.48
N ALA A 104 -12.64 -2.08 -7.64
CA ALA A 104 -13.14 -0.76 -8.05
C ALA A 104 -12.02 0.13 -8.60
N ALA A 105 -10.84 0.13 -7.95
CA ALA A 105 -9.66 0.84 -8.42
C ALA A 105 -9.20 0.32 -9.80
N MET A 106 -9.12 -1.00 -9.95
CA MET A 106 -8.77 -1.65 -11.21
C MET A 106 -9.71 -1.23 -12.34
N ARG A 107 -11.02 -1.31 -12.11
CA ARG A 107 -12.05 -0.90 -13.10
C ARG A 107 -11.97 0.58 -13.45
N ALA A 108 -11.70 1.45 -12.49
CA ALA A 108 -11.57 2.88 -12.71
C ALA A 108 -10.32 3.24 -13.53
N TYR A 109 -9.22 2.51 -13.31
CA TYR A 109 -7.95 2.78 -13.98
C TYR A 109 -7.85 2.16 -15.37
N PHE A 110 -8.22 0.87 -15.53
CA PHE A 110 -8.04 0.11 -16.77
C PHE A 110 -9.33 0.00 -17.61
N SER A 111 -10.48 0.38 -17.09
CA SER A 111 -11.81 0.12 -17.70
C SER A 111 -12.09 -1.38 -17.91
N ASP A 112 -12.94 -1.71 -18.88
CA ASP A 112 -13.33 -3.09 -19.22
C ASP A 112 -12.42 -3.74 -20.28
N ALA A 113 -11.38 -3.05 -20.70
CA ALA A 113 -10.52 -3.48 -21.81
C ALA A 113 -9.38 -4.42 -21.40
N VAL A 114 -9.43 -4.98 -20.20
CA VAL A 114 -8.39 -5.85 -19.63
C VAL A 114 -8.92 -7.21 -19.18
N ASN A 115 -8.06 -8.21 -19.17
CA ASN A 115 -8.35 -9.51 -18.54
C ASN A 115 -8.01 -9.41 -17.04
N SER A 116 -9.02 -9.33 -16.18
CA SER A 116 -8.80 -9.19 -14.76
C SER A 116 -9.14 -10.44 -13.97
N TYR A 117 -8.37 -10.71 -12.92
CA TYR A 117 -8.62 -11.80 -11.96
C TYR A 117 -8.09 -11.42 -10.58
N HIS A 118 -8.57 -12.12 -9.57
CA HIS A 118 -8.22 -11.83 -8.18
C HIS A 118 -7.39 -12.92 -7.53
N VAL A 119 -6.64 -12.52 -6.50
CA VAL A 119 -5.86 -13.39 -5.64
C VAL A 119 -6.11 -13.07 -4.17
N LYS A 120 -5.73 -13.97 -3.29
CA LYS A 120 -6.01 -13.85 -1.85
C LYS A 120 -5.15 -12.83 -1.15
N THR A 121 -3.86 -12.82 -1.42
CA THR A 121 -2.88 -12.02 -0.69
C THR A 121 -2.18 -11.01 -1.59
N PHE A 122 -1.59 -9.97 -0.98
CA PHE A 122 -0.75 -9.01 -1.68
C PHE A 122 0.48 -9.69 -2.30
N ARG A 123 1.05 -10.66 -1.59
CA ARG A 123 2.19 -11.46 -2.07
C ARG A 123 1.84 -12.23 -3.34
N ASP A 124 0.70 -12.90 -3.37
CA ASP A 124 0.25 -13.62 -4.57
C ASP A 124 0.16 -12.68 -5.78
N ALA A 125 -0.37 -11.46 -5.57
CA ALA A 125 -0.45 -10.47 -6.65
C ALA A 125 0.92 -10.02 -7.16
N MET A 126 1.89 -9.80 -6.26
CA MET A 126 3.26 -9.46 -6.63
C MET A 126 3.94 -10.61 -7.40
N GLU A 127 3.71 -11.84 -6.97
CA GLU A 127 4.25 -13.04 -7.59
C GLU A 127 3.68 -13.28 -9.01
N GLU A 128 2.40 -13.04 -9.21
CA GLU A 128 1.77 -13.10 -10.54
C GLU A 128 2.44 -12.13 -11.54
N VAL A 129 2.76 -10.91 -11.10
CA VAL A 129 3.47 -9.94 -11.93
C VAL A 129 4.93 -10.33 -12.12
N ALA A 130 5.63 -10.70 -11.05
CA ALA A 130 7.04 -11.06 -11.11
C ALA A 130 7.28 -12.32 -11.99
N SER A 131 6.33 -13.25 -12.02
CA SER A 131 6.37 -14.44 -12.88
C SER A 131 5.93 -14.19 -14.33
N GLY A 132 5.44 -12.98 -14.65
CA GLY A 132 4.95 -12.61 -15.99
C GLY A 132 3.58 -13.19 -16.35
N LYS A 133 2.81 -13.70 -15.39
CA LYS A 133 1.42 -14.14 -15.61
C LYS A 133 0.44 -12.97 -15.66
N ALA A 134 0.72 -11.92 -14.88
CA ALA A 134 0.03 -10.65 -14.96
C ALA A 134 0.98 -9.55 -15.45
N ASP A 135 0.45 -8.59 -16.20
CA ASP A 135 1.20 -7.41 -16.63
C ASP A 135 1.20 -6.33 -15.54
N TYR A 136 0.11 -6.25 -14.78
CA TYR A 136 -0.08 -5.28 -13.69
C TYR A 136 -0.75 -5.91 -12.48
N ALA A 137 -0.42 -5.36 -11.30
CA ALA A 137 -1.15 -5.61 -10.06
C ALA A 137 -1.77 -4.31 -9.54
N VAL A 138 -3.02 -4.38 -9.07
CA VAL A 138 -3.70 -3.28 -8.39
C VAL A 138 -3.79 -3.61 -6.90
N LEU A 139 -3.08 -2.82 -6.10
CA LEU A 139 -2.90 -3.04 -4.67
C LEU A 139 -3.11 -1.74 -3.89
N PRO A 140 -3.68 -1.80 -2.67
CA PRO A 140 -3.85 -0.63 -1.83
C PRO A 140 -2.50 -0.20 -1.28
N ILE A 141 -2.09 1.05 -1.47
CA ILE A 141 -0.82 1.57 -0.94
C ILE A 141 -1.02 2.43 0.31
N GLU A 142 -2.15 3.10 0.39
CA GLU A 142 -2.47 4.00 1.50
C GLU A 142 -3.99 4.06 1.71
N ASN A 143 -4.39 4.25 2.96
CA ASN A 143 -5.74 4.57 3.37
C ASN A 143 -5.71 5.87 4.18
N SER A 144 -6.56 6.85 3.83
CA SER A 144 -6.60 8.16 4.49
C SER A 144 -6.91 8.11 5.99
N THR A 145 -7.51 7.03 6.46
CA THR A 145 -7.88 6.82 7.87
C THR A 145 -6.82 6.03 8.65
N GLU A 146 -6.19 5.05 8.00
CA GLU A 146 -5.27 4.10 8.66
C GLU A 146 -3.80 4.29 8.22
N GLY A 147 -3.57 5.14 7.22
CA GLY A 147 -2.24 5.42 6.72
C GLY A 147 -1.72 4.38 5.73
N ILE A 148 -0.44 4.17 5.76
CA ILE A 148 0.32 3.36 4.82
C ILE A 148 0.06 1.86 5.03
N VAL A 149 -0.12 1.12 3.93
CA VAL A 149 -0.15 -0.35 3.95
C VAL A 149 1.29 -0.87 3.88
N THR A 150 1.90 -1.04 5.06
CA THR A 150 3.34 -1.36 5.21
C THR A 150 3.76 -2.60 4.42
N ASP A 151 2.94 -3.64 4.42
CA ASP A 151 3.21 -4.91 3.73
C ASP A 151 3.51 -4.72 2.23
N ILE A 152 2.85 -3.75 1.59
CA ILE A 152 3.08 -3.47 0.16
C ILE A 152 4.47 -2.91 -0.10
N TYR A 153 4.98 -2.06 0.79
CA TYR A 153 6.32 -1.48 0.64
C TYR A 153 7.42 -2.54 0.79
N ASP A 154 7.24 -3.47 1.72
CA ASP A 154 8.15 -4.58 1.91
C ASP A 154 8.15 -5.50 0.68
N LEU A 155 6.97 -5.83 0.17
CA LEU A 155 6.82 -6.64 -1.03
C LEU A 155 7.37 -5.97 -2.29
N LEU A 156 7.17 -4.66 -2.48
CA LEU A 156 7.77 -3.92 -3.59
C LEU A 156 9.30 -4.01 -3.58
N THR A 157 9.89 -3.97 -2.39
CA THR A 157 11.34 -4.11 -2.23
C THR A 157 11.81 -5.54 -2.52
N GLU A 158 11.05 -6.54 -2.08
CA GLU A 158 11.36 -7.95 -2.27
C GLU A 158 11.28 -8.37 -3.74
N TYR A 159 10.18 -8.02 -4.41
CA TYR A 159 9.93 -8.40 -5.81
C TYR A 159 10.53 -7.43 -6.84
N GLN A 160 11.08 -6.29 -6.40
CA GLN A 160 11.68 -5.25 -7.26
C GLN A 160 10.73 -4.75 -8.36
N LEU A 161 9.42 -4.70 -8.06
CA LEU A 161 8.40 -4.19 -8.96
C LEU A 161 8.29 -2.66 -8.85
N TYR A 162 7.70 -2.03 -9.85
CA TYR A 162 7.61 -0.59 -9.97
C TYR A 162 6.17 -0.11 -9.95
N ILE A 163 5.93 1.01 -9.26
CA ILE A 163 4.65 1.70 -9.30
C ILE A 163 4.58 2.49 -10.61
N VAL A 164 3.62 2.16 -11.45
CA VAL A 164 3.43 2.75 -12.78
C VAL A 164 2.19 3.64 -12.88
N GLY A 165 1.35 3.66 -11.86
CA GLY A 165 0.17 4.50 -11.80
C GLY A 165 -0.46 4.52 -10.42
N GLU A 166 -1.40 5.43 -10.24
CA GLU A 166 -2.16 5.64 -8.99
C GLU A 166 -3.63 5.85 -9.31
N GLN A 167 -4.51 5.23 -8.51
CA GLN A 167 -5.95 5.41 -8.60
C GLN A 167 -6.55 5.61 -7.19
N GLY A 168 -7.08 6.79 -6.95
CA GLY A 168 -7.86 7.06 -5.75
C GLY A 168 -9.27 6.47 -5.84
N VAL A 169 -9.70 5.77 -4.79
CA VAL A 169 -11.08 5.28 -4.66
C VAL A 169 -11.67 5.85 -3.38
N LYS A 170 -12.80 6.55 -3.51
CA LYS A 170 -13.55 7.05 -2.36
C LYS A 170 -14.24 5.91 -1.65
N VAL A 171 -13.95 5.75 -0.37
CA VAL A 171 -14.63 4.76 0.49
C VAL A 171 -15.86 5.42 1.10
N GLU A 172 -17.04 4.98 0.68
CA GLU A 172 -18.33 5.39 1.25
C GLU A 172 -19.07 4.14 1.72
N HIS A 173 -19.18 3.98 3.03
CA HIS A 173 -19.90 2.84 3.59
C HIS A 173 -21.40 3.04 3.46
N VAL A 174 -22.08 2.00 3.01
CA VAL A 174 -23.54 1.92 2.95
C VAL A 174 -24.03 0.70 3.71
N LEU A 175 -25.20 0.80 4.29
CA LEU A 175 -25.89 -0.35 4.86
C LEU A 175 -26.63 -1.08 3.76
N LEU A 176 -26.31 -2.35 3.57
CA LEU A 176 -26.95 -3.23 2.59
C LEU A 176 -27.84 -4.24 3.32
N GLY A 177 -29.00 -4.50 2.77
CA GLY A 177 -29.93 -5.54 3.22
C GLY A 177 -30.48 -6.32 2.02
N ILE A 178 -31.20 -7.39 2.30
CA ILE A 178 -31.98 -8.09 1.28
C ILE A 178 -33.13 -7.20 0.82
N PRO A 179 -33.61 -7.36 -0.43
CA PRO A 179 -34.77 -6.61 -0.91
C PRO A 179 -35.94 -6.67 0.04
N GLU A 180 -36.67 -5.57 0.17
CA GLU A 180 -37.87 -5.42 1.00
C GLU A 180 -37.63 -5.40 2.52
N THR A 181 -36.38 -5.55 3.01
CA THR A 181 -36.07 -5.40 4.44
C THR A 181 -36.14 -3.94 4.86
N SER A 182 -36.93 -3.63 5.87
CA SER A 182 -36.95 -2.33 6.52
C SER A 182 -35.82 -2.19 7.55
N LEU A 183 -35.46 -0.95 7.89
CA LEU A 183 -34.41 -0.66 8.88
C LEU A 183 -34.74 -1.25 10.26
N ASP A 184 -36.03 -1.27 10.63
CA ASP A 184 -36.51 -1.75 11.93
C ASP A 184 -36.46 -3.27 12.08
N GLU A 185 -36.33 -4.00 10.98
CA GLU A 185 -36.23 -5.45 10.97
C GLU A 185 -34.78 -5.94 11.12
N ILE A 186 -33.80 -5.04 10.99
CA ILE A 186 -32.38 -5.41 11.09
C ILE A 186 -32.05 -5.78 12.53
N LYS A 187 -31.51 -6.99 12.70
CA LYS A 187 -31.05 -7.53 14.01
C LYS A 187 -29.54 -7.72 14.06
N THR A 188 -28.92 -7.97 12.90
CA THR A 188 -27.49 -8.30 12.85
C THR A 188 -26.84 -7.58 11.69
N VAL A 189 -25.66 -6.98 11.94
CA VAL A 189 -24.81 -6.32 10.94
C VAL A 189 -23.50 -7.06 10.84
N TYR A 190 -23.13 -7.42 9.62
CA TYR A 190 -21.88 -8.11 9.29
C TYR A 190 -20.95 -7.16 8.57
N SER A 191 -19.70 -7.04 8.98
CA SER A 191 -18.67 -6.33 8.20
C SER A 191 -17.24 -6.61 8.69
N HIS A 192 -16.26 -6.13 7.96
CA HIS A 192 -14.87 -6.14 8.37
C HIS A 192 -14.67 -5.21 9.60
N PRO A 193 -13.80 -5.57 10.56
CA PRO A 193 -13.56 -4.77 11.76
C PRO A 193 -13.28 -3.29 11.50
N GLN A 194 -12.52 -2.99 10.46
CA GLN A 194 -12.16 -1.64 10.05
C GLN A 194 -13.39 -0.83 9.63
N ALA A 195 -14.25 -1.38 8.77
CA ALA A 195 -15.48 -0.72 8.34
C ALA A 195 -16.44 -0.50 9.54
N LEU A 196 -16.53 -1.47 10.45
CA LEU A 196 -17.30 -1.33 11.68
C LEU A 196 -16.77 -0.18 12.56
N ALA A 197 -15.45 -0.06 12.68
CA ALA A 197 -14.83 1.04 13.43
C ALA A 197 -15.10 2.41 12.79
N GLN A 198 -15.03 2.51 11.48
CA GLN A 198 -15.34 3.73 10.73
C GLN A 198 -16.82 4.12 10.82
N CYS A 199 -17.72 3.14 10.94
CA CYS A 199 -19.16 3.34 11.11
C CYS A 199 -19.62 3.39 12.58
N LYS A 200 -18.70 3.40 13.55
CA LYS A 200 -18.98 3.26 14.97
C LYS A 200 -20.12 4.16 15.46
N LYS A 201 -20.07 5.46 15.15
CA LYS A 201 -21.08 6.43 15.59
C LYS A 201 -22.50 6.07 15.10
N TYR A 202 -22.61 5.58 13.88
CA TYR A 202 -23.90 5.15 13.32
C TYR A 202 -24.39 3.85 13.99
N LEU A 203 -23.50 2.89 14.19
CA LEU A 203 -23.84 1.62 14.83
C LEU A 203 -24.24 1.80 16.30
N GLU A 204 -23.62 2.74 17.02
CA GLU A 204 -23.98 3.08 18.40
C GLU A 204 -25.40 3.71 18.52
N SER A 205 -25.94 4.28 17.45
CA SER A 205 -27.34 4.76 17.44
C SER A 205 -28.36 3.63 17.26
N HIS A 206 -27.92 2.40 17.06
CA HIS A 206 -28.74 1.20 16.93
C HIS A 206 -28.27 0.12 17.93
N PRO A 207 -28.44 0.33 19.25
CA PRO A 207 -27.84 -0.54 20.27
C PRO A 207 -28.42 -1.96 20.29
N ASP A 208 -29.57 -2.18 19.69
CA ASP A 208 -30.21 -3.50 19.58
C ASP A 208 -29.61 -4.37 18.47
N TRP A 209 -28.74 -3.79 17.61
CA TRP A 209 -28.12 -4.55 16.54
C TRP A 209 -26.94 -5.37 17.04
N LYS A 210 -26.93 -6.64 16.68
CA LYS A 210 -25.78 -7.52 16.91
C LYS A 210 -24.71 -7.27 15.86
N ILE A 211 -23.49 -6.94 16.28
CA ILE A 211 -22.36 -6.70 15.38
C ILE A 211 -21.53 -7.97 15.25
N VAL A 212 -21.35 -8.46 14.01
CA VAL A 212 -20.58 -9.65 13.68
C VAL A 212 -19.44 -9.30 12.72
N LYS A 213 -18.22 -9.65 13.12
CA LYS A 213 -17.01 -9.41 12.30
C LYS A 213 -16.86 -10.47 11.23
N THR A 214 -16.48 -10.05 10.04
CA THR A 214 -16.17 -10.90 8.87
C THR A 214 -14.78 -10.56 8.32
N GLU A 215 -14.25 -11.41 7.46
CA GLU A 215 -12.92 -11.21 6.86
C GLU A 215 -12.86 -9.99 5.93
N ASN A 216 -13.94 -9.70 5.21
CA ASN A 216 -14.03 -8.53 4.33
C ASN A 216 -15.48 -8.08 4.13
N THR A 217 -15.66 -6.85 3.64
CA THR A 217 -16.98 -6.24 3.43
C THR A 217 -17.78 -6.89 2.31
N ALA A 218 -17.14 -7.25 1.21
CA ALA A 218 -17.80 -7.90 0.08
C ALA A 218 -18.28 -9.32 0.44
N GLY A 219 -17.46 -10.06 1.20
CA GLY A 219 -17.85 -11.36 1.76
C GLY A 219 -19.01 -11.27 2.75
N ALA A 220 -19.10 -10.18 3.51
CA ALA A 220 -20.25 -9.93 4.38
C ALA A 220 -21.54 -9.76 3.58
N ALA A 221 -21.51 -8.99 2.50
CA ALA A 221 -22.66 -8.80 1.61
C ALA A 221 -23.10 -10.11 0.96
N LYS A 222 -22.12 -10.89 0.45
CA LYS A 222 -22.39 -12.22 -0.11
C LYS A 222 -23.04 -13.15 0.90
N LYS A 223 -22.53 -13.19 2.14
CA LYS A 223 -23.10 -14.00 3.23
C LYS A 223 -24.55 -13.65 3.52
N VAL A 224 -24.88 -12.37 3.61
CA VAL A 224 -26.27 -11.92 3.84
C VAL A 224 -27.19 -12.35 2.70
N HIS A 225 -26.70 -12.31 1.46
CA HIS A 225 -27.47 -12.73 0.28
C HIS A 225 -27.72 -14.25 0.23
N GLU A 226 -26.76 -15.06 0.68
CA GLU A 226 -26.83 -16.54 0.58
C GLU A 226 -27.55 -17.20 1.77
N GLU A 227 -27.54 -16.58 2.96
CA GLU A 227 -28.09 -17.18 4.17
C GLU A 227 -29.52 -16.71 4.50
N MET A 228 -30.10 -15.83 3.70
CA MET A 228 -31.45 -15.26 3.86
C MET A 228 -32.31 -15.48 2.62
#